data_b253b5423daf5148475a9fa5088cc5f2
#
_entry.id   b253b5423daf5148475a9fa5088cc5f2
#
_cell.length_a   1.000
_cell.length_b   1.000
_cell.length_c   1.000
_cell.angle_alpha   90.00
_cell.angle_beta   90.00
_cell.angle_gamma   90.00
#
_symmetry.space_group_name_H-M   'P 1'
#
loop_
_entity.id
_entity.type
_entity.pdbx_description
1 polymer ?
#
loop_
_entity_poly.entity_id
_entity_poly.type
_entity_poly.pdbx_seq_one_letter_code
_entity_poly.pdbx_strand_id
1 'polypeptide(L)'
;MKANEYLEDSFEAEDDLNFRPWDMDLKSFTILMHLSVFAGMIIPMGGIVLPLVMWLTNKEKSDLIDAHGKNIMNWMISSFIYAIASVILMIVGVGFFMIIALVILSLVFTIMGAVKASNDEVFKYPLAIEFIK
;
A
#
# COMPACT_ATOMS: atom_id res chain seq x y z
N MET A 1 -4.47 2.26 -13.06
CA MET A 1 -5.66 3.13 -13.15
C MET A 1 -5.29 4.54 -12.67
N LYS A 2 -5.72 5.55 -13.39
CA LYS A 2 -5.46 6.94 -13.03
C LYS A 2 -6.29 7.35 -11.82
N ALA A 3 -5.76 8.30 -11.01
CA ALA A 3 -6.45 8.78 -9.82
C ALA A 3 -7.85 9.34 -10.12
N ASN A 4 -7.99 10.08 -11.22
CA ASN A 4 -9.27 10.67 -11.61
C ASN A 4 -10.34 9.63 -11.94
N GLU A 5 -9.97 8.43 -12.35
CA GLU A 5 -10.93 7.36 -12.64
C GLU A 5 -11.63 6.85 -11.37
N TYR A 6 -10.99 6.97 -10.20
CA TYR A 6 -11.60 6.64 -8.91
C TYR A 6 -12.60 7.69 -8.45
N LEU A 7 -12.48 8.89 -8.97
CA LEU A 7 -13.27 10.06 -8.54
C LEU A 7 -14.34 10.45 -9.55
N GLU A 8 -14.44 9.72 -10.68
CA GLU A 8 -15.27 10.09 -11.82
C GLU A 8 -16.75 10.25 -11.43
N ASP A 9 -17.22 9.45 -10.49
CA ASP A 9 -18.61 9.46 -10.05
C ASP A 9 -18.83 10.21 -8.72
N SER A 10 -17.79 10.86 -8.17
CA SER A 10 -17.94 11.54 -6.87
C SER A 10 -18.29 13.01 -7.06
N PHE A 11 -19.29 13.48 -6.30
CA PHE A 11 -19.65 14.89 -6.26
C PHE A 11 -18.55 15.77 -5.68
N GLU A 12 -17.59 15.15 -4.98
CA GLU A 12 -16.52 15.83 -4.26
C GLU A 12 -15.15 15.60 -4.88
N ALA A 13 -15.10 15.17 -6.15
CA ALA A 13 -13.84 14.84 -6.83
C ALA A 13 -12.84 15.99 -6.78
N GLU A 14 -13.30 17.22 -7.03
CA GLU A 14 -12.44 18.40 -7.01
C GLU A 14 -11.96 18.70 -5.59
N ASP A 15 -12.85 18.59 -4.60
CA ASP A 15 -12.49 18.79 -3.19
C ASP A 15 -11.52 17.71 -2.71
N ASP A 16 -11.72 16.46 -3.14
CA ASP A 16 -10.80 15.37 -2.82
C ASP A 16 -9.40 15.62 -3.38
N LEU A 17 -9.30 16.07 -4.63
CA LEU A 17 -8.01 16.37 -5.26
C LEU A 17 -7.29 17.57 -4.62
N ASN A 18 -8.03 18.48 -4.01
CA ASN A 18 -7.49 19.65 -3.32
C ASN A 18 -7.25 19.41 -1.83
N PHE A 19 -7.65 18.25 -1.31
CA PHE A 19 -7.45 17.88 0.08
C PHE A 19 -5.96 17.77 0.41
N ARG A 20 -5.55 18.36 1.54
CA ARG A 20 -4.16 18.35 2.00
C ARG A 20 -4.03 17.55 3.31
N PRO A 21 -3.88 16.22 3.22
CA PRO A 21 -3.72 15.38 4.42
C PRO A 21 -2.44 15.76 5.16
N TRP A 22 -2.54 15.99 6.47
CA TRP A 22 -1.41 16.37 7.32
C TRP A 22 -0.62 17.58 6.76
N ASP A 23 -1.33 18.55 6.14
CA ASP A 23 -0.73 19.72 5.48
C ASP A 23 0.20 19.39 4.31
N MET A 24 0.11 18.20 3.78
CA MET A 24 0.89 17.75 2.64
C MET A 24 0.05 17.77 1.37
N ASP A 25 0.73 17.93 0.23
CA ASP A 25 0.12 17.68 -1.06
C ASP A 25 -0.39 16.24 -1.14
N LEU A 26 -1.57 16.03 -1.71
CA LEU A 26 -2.20 14.71 -1.80
C LEU A 26 -1.29 13.69 -2.50
N LYS A 27 -0.65 14.08 -3.61
CA LYS A 27 0.28 13.21 -4.33
C LYS A 27 1.45 12.80 -3.43
N SER A 28 2.05 13.75 -2.73
CA SER A 28 3.17 13.48 -1.81
C SER A 28 2.74 12.55 -0.69
N PHE A 29 1.54 12.74 -0.15
CA PHE A 29 1.02 11.90 0.91
C PHE A 29 0.82 10.45 0.46
N THR A 30 0.23 10.24 -0.72
CA THR A 30 0.02 8.88 -1.25
C THR A 30 1.34 8.19 -1.59
N ILE A 31 2.34 8.91 -2.07
CA ILE A 31 3.69 8.38 -2.27
C ILE A 31 4.26 7.91 -0.92
N LEU A 32 4.17 8.76 0.11
CA LEU A 32 4.66 8.44 1.45
C LEU A 32 3.92 7.26 2.07
N MET A 33 2.63 7.09 1.79
CA MET A 33 1.89 5.92 2.27
C MET A 33 2.54 4.61 1.82
N HIS A 34 2.91 4.54 0.54
CA HIS A 34 3.61 3.34 0.03
C HIS A 34 4.99 3.19 0.64
N LEU A 35 5.75 4.28 0.71
CA LEU A 35 7.11 4.25 1.25
C LEU A 35 7.15 4.05 2.76
N SER A 36 6.07 4.39 3.47
CA SER A 36 6.02 4.25 4.93
C SER A 36 6.15 2.80 5.40
N VAL A 37 5.89 1.84 4.52
CA VAL A 37 6.14 0.42 4.80
C VAL A 37 7.61 0.17 5.18
N PHE A 38 8.53 0.96 4.61
CA PHE A 38 9.95 0.85 4.93
C PHE A 38 10.30 1.33 6.36
N ALA A 39 9.39 2.02 7.04
CA ALA A 39 9.61 2.42 8.43
C ALA A 39 9.86 1.22 9.36
N GLY A 40 9.39 0.04 8.96
CA GLY A 40 9.64 -1.19 9.70
C GLY A 40 11.12 -1.60 9.73
N MET A 41 11.94 -1.04 8.84
CA MET A 41 13.38 -1.28 8.84
C MET A 41 14.10 -0.51 9.96
N ILE A 42 13.48 0.55 10.46
CA ILE A 42 14.04 1.43 11.48
C ILE A 42 13.40 1.17 12.83
N ILE A 43 12.06 1.11 12.85
CA ILE A 43 11.26 0.94 14.07
C ILE A 43 10.44 -0.33 13.93
N PRO A 44 10.56 -1.31 14.85
CA PRO A 44 9.70 -2.50 14.82
C PRO A 44 8.23 -2.10 14.75
N MET A 45 7.45 -2.78 13.92
CA MET A 45 6.03 -2.49 13.65
C MET A 45 5.75 -1.17 12.94
N GLY A 46 6.74 -0.29 12.76
CA GLY A 46 6.55 1.00 12.08
C GLY A 46 6.03 0.86 10.66
N GLY A 47 6.48 -0.18 9.95
CA GLY A 47 6.04 -0.45 8.58
C GLY A 47 4.58 -0.91 8.47
N ILE A 48 3.96 -1.28 9.57
CA ILE A 48 2.54 -1.63 9.64
C ILE A 48 1.74 -0.44 10.19
N VAL A 49 2.20 0.11 11.31
CA VAL A 49 1.47 1.16 12.03
C VAL A 49 1.40 2.44 11.22
N LEU A 50 2.50 2.88 10.63
CA LEU A 50 2.55 4.16 9.92
C LEU A 50 1.59 4.22 8.72
N PRO A 51 1.63 3.29 7.76
CA PRO A 51 0.66 3.35 6.66
C PRO A 51 -0.78 3.14 7.14
N LEU A 52 -0.99 2.34 8.18
CA LEU A 52 -2.31 2.13 8.76
C LEU A 52 -2.87 3.42 9.35
N VAL A 53 -2.06 4.16 10.12
CA VAL A 53 -2.47 5.45 10.71
C VAL A 53 -2.72 6.47 9.62
N MET A 54 -1.86 6.56 8.62
CA MET A 54 -2.02 7.48 7.50
C MET A 54 -3.36 7.23 6.77
N TRP A 55 -3.70 5.96 6.56
CA TRP A 55 -4.95 5.57 5.92
C TRP A 55 -6.16 5.87 6.81
N LEU A 56 -6.17 5.36 8.04
CA LEU A 56 -7.34 5.46 8.93
C LEU A 56 -7.69 6.90 9.29
N THR A 57 -6.71 7.77 9.40
CA THR A 57 -6.95 9.18 9.76
C THR A 57 -7.48 10.01 8.60
N ASN A 58 -7.36 9.53 7.36
CA ASN A 58 -7.71 10.32 6.18
C ASN A 58 -8.67 9.62 5.20
N LYS A 59 -8.97 8.33 5.41
CA LYS A 59 -9.77 7.56 4.44
C LYS A 59 -11.17 8.11 4.20
N GLU A 60 -11.77 8.73 5.21
CA GLU A 60 -13.12 9.32 5.10
C GLU A 60 -13.09 10.67 4.42
N LYS A 61 -11.92 11.28 4.30
CA LYS A 61 -11.74 12.61 3.72
C LYS A 61 -11.27 12.56 2.28
N SER A 62 -10.81 11.40 1.80
CA SER A 62 -10.28 11.25 0.45
C SER A 62 -10.48 9.82 -0.03
N ASP A 63 -11.25 9.66 -1.11
CA ASP A 63 -11.43 8.36 -1.77
C ASP A 63 -10.13 7.86 -2.36
N LEU A 64 -9.25 8.76 -2.81
CA LEU A 64 -7.95 8.40 -3.35
C LEU A 64 -7.05 7.79 -2.28
N ILE A 65 -6.99 8.41 -1.09
CA ILE A 65 -6.23 7.87 0.04
C ILE A 65 -6.81 6.51 0.45
N ASP A 66 -8.13 6.38 0.46
CA ASP A 66 -8.77 5.11 0.79
C ASP A 66 -8.38 4.00 -0.21
N ALA A 67 -8.36 4.31 -1.50
CA ALA A 67 -7.95 3.36 -2.53
C ALA A 67 -6.50 2.91 -2.37
N HIS A 68 -5.57 3.84 -2.17
CA HIS A 68 -4.17 3.50 -1.91
C HIS A 68 -4.01 2.69 -0.63
N GLY A 69 -4.68 3.11 0.45
CA GLY A 69 -4.61 2.44 1.74
C GLY A 69 -5.10 1.00 1.68
N LYS A 70 -6.23 0.76 1.01
CA LYS A 70 -6.77 -0.59 0.83
C LYS A 70 -5.78 -1.49 0.10
N ASN A 71 -5.17 -0.99 -0.97
CA ASN A 71 -4.21 -1.76 -1.74
C ASN A 71 -2.96 -2.09 -0.91
N ILE A 72 -2.45 -1.14 -0.14
CA ILE A 72 -1.31 -1.35 0.75
C ILE A 72 -1.66 -2.39 1.82
N MET A 73 -2.82 -2.24 2.47
CA MET A 73 -3.23 -3.18 3.53
C MET A 73 -3.47 -4.59 2.98
N ASN A 74 -4.10 -4.70 1.82
CA ASN A 74 -4.32 -6.00 1.17
C ASN A 74 -2.98 -6.70 0.89
N TRP A 75 -1.99 -5.95 0.39
CA TRP A 75 -0.66 -6.52 0.16
C TRP A 75 0.02 -6.93 1.47
N MET A 76 -0.09 -6.12 2.52
CA MET A 76 0.51 -6.44 3.82
C MET A 76 -0.08 -7.72 4.41
N ILE A 77 -1.41 -7.87 4.37
CA ILE A 77 -2.09 -9.07 4.85
C ILE A 77 -1.69 -10.28 4.01
N SER A 78 -1.69 -10.12 2.69
CA SER A 78 -1.31 -11.20 1.77
C SER A 78 0.14 -11.63 1.99
N SER A 79 1.05 -10.68 2.15
CA SER A 79 2.47 -10.94 2.42
C SER A 79 2.66 -11.72 3.70
N PHE A 80 1.88 -11.40 4.74
CA PHE A 80 1.94 -12.11 6.02
C PHE A 80 1.52 -13.58 5.84
N ILE A 81 0.43 -13.81 5.09
CA ILE A 81 -0.05 -15.18 4.80
C ILE A 81 1.00 -15.94 3.98
N TYR A 82 1.57 -15.32 2.95
CA TYR A 82 2.61 -15.94 2.13
C TYR A 82 3.86 -16.26 2.96
N ALA A 83 4.23 -15.37 3.89
CA ALA A 83 5.37 -15.61 4.78
C ALA A 83 5.12 -16.82 5.68
N ILE A 84 3.93 -16.96 6.27
CA ILE A 84 3.58 -18.12 7.08
C ILE A 84 3.66 -19.41 6.25
N ALA A 85 3.09 -19.40 5.04
CA ALA A 85 3.15 -20.55 4.14
C ALA A 85 4.60 -20.90 3.79
N SER A 86 5.45 -19.90 3.55
CA SER A 86 6.87 -20.09 3.24
C SER A 86 7.62 -20.74 4.40
N VAL A 87 7.33 -20.32 5.64
CA VAL A 87 7.94 -20.92 6.84
C VAL A 87 7.57 -22.40 6.97
N ILE A 88 6.30 -22.72 6.74
CA ILE A 88 5.84 -24.12 6.76
C ILE A 88 6.57 -24.93 5.69
N LEU A 89 6.72 -24.38 4.47
CA LEU A 89 7.37 -25.06 3.36
C LEU A 89 8.89 -25.11 3.47
N MET A 90 9.49 -24.42 4.44
CA MET A 90 10.92 -24.54 4.72
C MET A 90 11.33 -25.96 5.08
N ILE A 91 10.41 -26.73 5.66
CA ILE A 91 10.66 -28.13 6.04
C ILE A 91 11.06 -28.96 4.82
N VAL A 92 10.54 -28.64 3.63
CA VAL A 92 10.86 -29.32 2.38
C VAL A 92 11.89 -28.57 1.54
N GLY A 93 12.49 -27.50 2.07
CA GLY A 93 13.53 -26.72 1.40
C GLY A 93 13.04 -25.66 0.42
N VAL A 94 11.79 -25.69 0.00
CA VAL A 94 11.23 -24.75 -0.98
C VAL A 94 10.94 -23.41 -0.32
N GLY A 95 10.54 -23.39 0.95
CA GLY A 95 10.13 -22.19 1.67
C GLY A 95 11.21 -21.13 1.76
N PHE A 96 12.48 -21.53 1.84
CA PHE A 96 13.61 -20.59 1.84
C PHE A 96 13.63 -19.71 0.58
N PHE A 97 13.48 -20.34 -0.60
CA PHE A 97 13.43 -19.61 -1.86
C PHE A 97 12.17 -18.75 -1.96
N MET A 98 11.06 -19.23 -1.41
CA MET A 98 9.80 -18.45 -1.38
C MET A 98 9.95 -17.18 -0.54
N ILE A 99 10.63 -17.23 0.60
CA ILE A 99 10.86 -16.04 1.44
C ILE A 99 11.74 -15.03 0.70
N ILE A 100 12.82 -15.48 0.04
CA ILE A 100 13.67 -14.59 -0.73
C ILE A 100 12.86 -13.91 -1.84
N ALA A 101 12.05 -14.67 -2.58
CA ALA A 101 11.20 -14.13 -3.62
C ALA A 101 10.20 -13.11 -3.05
N LEU A 102 9.61 -13.41 -1.91
CA LEU A 102 8.64 -12.52 -1.26
C LEU A 102 9.29 -11.19 -0.84
N VAL A 103 10.50 -11.22 -0.28
CA VAL A 103 11.24 -10.01 0.09
C VAL A 103 11.50 -9.15 -1.13
N ILE A 104 11.99 -9.76 -2.21
CA ILE A 104 12.29 -9.06 -3.47
C ILE A 104 10.99 -8.44 -4.03
N LEU A 105 9.91 -9.22 -4.11
CA LEU A 105 8.63 -8.74 -4.61
C LEU A 105 8.08 -7.60 -3.76
N SER A 106 8.21 -7.68 -2.44
CA SER A 106 7.74 -6.61 -1.55
C SER A 106 8.49 -5.31 -1.78
N LEU A 107 9.81 -5.38 -1.96
CA LEU A 107 10.61 -4.19 -2.30
C LEU A 107 10.17 -3.59 -3.64
N VAL A 108 10.08 -4.43 -4.67
CA VAL A 108 9.72 -3.99 -6.02
C VAL A 108 8.32 -3.39 -6.03
N PHE A 109 7.35 -4.07 -5.43
CA PHE A 109 5.96 -3.61 -5.44
C PHE A 109 5.76 -2.34 -4.63
N THR A 110 6.47 -2.19 -3.52
CA THR A 110 6.42 -0.95 -2.71
C THR A 110 6.94 0.24 -3.51
N ILE A 111 8.06 0.05 -4.21
CA ILE A 111 8.63 1.10 -5.06
C ILE A 111 7.70 1.40 -6.24
N MET A 112 7.14 0.36 -6.87
CA MET A 112 6.18 0.53 -7.97
C MET A 112 4.93 1.28 -7.52
N GLY A 113 4.43 0.99 -6.31
CA GLY A 113 3.30 1.71 -5.74
C GLY A 113 3.59 3.20 -5.59
N ALA A 114 4.78 3.55 -5.08
CA ALA A 114 5.21 4.93 -4.94
C ALA A 114 5.37 5.62 -6.30
N VAL A 115 5.97 4.94 -7.29
CA VAL A 115 6.14 5.48 -8.64
C VAL A 115 4.79 5.71 -9.32
N LYS A 116 3.87 4.75 -9.21
CA LYS A 116 2.52 4.90 -9.77
C LYS A 116 1.78 6.07 -9.09
N ALA A 117 1.91 6.23 -7.78
CA ALA A 117 1.32 7.36 -7.07
C ALA A 117 1.89 8.70 -7.57
N SER A 118 3.18 8.75 -7.89
CA SER A 118 3.79 9.95 -8.47
C SER A 118 3.29 10.27 -9.87
N ASN A 119 2.75 9.29 -10.58
CA ASN A 119 2.16 9.44 -11.92
C ASN A 119 0.63 9.60 -11.89
N ASP A 120 0.06 9.89 -10.73
CA ASP A 120 -1.39 10.02 -10.51
C ASP A 120 -2.14 8.71 -10.82
N GLU A 121 -1.51 7.56 -10.61
CA GLU A 121 -2.10 6.25 -10.80
C GLU A 121 -2.23 5.52 -9.46
N VAL A 122 -3.30 4.73 -9.29
CA VAL A 122 -3.44 3.84 -8.15
C VAL A 122 -2.88 2.48 -8.51
N PHE A 123 -1.85 2.04 -7.78
CA PHE A 123 -1.20 0.75 -8.00
C PHE A 123 -1.90 -0.33 -7.19
N LYS A 124 -2.42 -1.33 -7.89
CA LYS A 124 -2.96 -2.52 -7.26
C LYS A 124 -1.86 -3.59 -7.27
N TYR A 125 -1.41 -3.97 -6.08
CA TYR A 125 -0.27 -4.88 -5.92
C TYR A 125 -0.60 -6.24 -6.57
N PRO A 126 0.20 -6.70 -7.54
CA PRO A 126 0.01 -8.05 -8.08
C PRO A 126 0.16 -9.09 -6.98
N LEU A 127 -0.55 -10.18 -7.09
CA LEU A 127 -0.56 -11.27 -6.10
C LEU A 127 -1.18 -10.90 -4.75
N ALA A 128 -1.63 -9.66 -4.58
CA ALA A 128 -2.36 -9.28 -3.38
C ALA A 128 -3.79 -9.87 -3.44
N ILE A 129 -4.22 -10.44 -2.32
CA ILE A 129 -5.58 -10.93 -2.18
C ILE A 129 -6.44 -9.77 -1.67
N GLU A 130 -7.58 -9.52 -2.32
CA GLU A 130 -8.46 -8.42 -1.95
C GLU A 130 -9.29 -8.75 -0.71
N PHE A 131 -8.69 -8.60 0.47
CA PHE A 131 -9.43 -8.75 1.72
C PHE A 131 -10.29 -7.52 2.02
N ILE A 132 -9.81 -6.35 1.62
CA ILE A 132 -10.47 -5.05 1.82
C ILE A 132 -10.90 -4.51 0.46
N LYS A 133 -12.21 -4.33 0.27
CA LYS A 133 -12.77 -3.85 -1.00
C LYS A 133 -13.32 -2.44 -0.91
#